data_cdac0674d88c39ab5d46bc8d0be136e0
#
_entry.id   cdac0674d88c39ab5d46bc8d0be136e0
#
_cell.length_a   1.000
_cell.length_b   1.000
_cell.length_c   1.000
_cell.angle_alpha   90.00
_cell.angle_beta   90.00
_cell.angle_gamma   90.00
#
_symmetry.space_group_name_H-M   'P 1'
#
loop_
_entity.id
_entity.type
_entity.pdbx_description
1 polymer ?
#
loop_
_entity_poly.entity_id
_entity_poly.type
_entity_poly.pdbx_seq_one_letter_code
_entity_poly.pdbx_strand_id
1 'polypeptide(L)'
;GLMVTNGQPKTTAEYIQATSRVGRHKPGFVCTVLNWSRPRDLSHYETFEHYHATFYQHVEALSVTPFAPRAVDRGLTGVMASLLRLQGLDLNANEGAGRLTSAGDPKAKAVTASVAARAWSVSEAAAVKDRAEQLAKERVDRWVYEAQKGGRTLGYKGKKDWSVRSATDRKR
;
A
#
# COMPACT_ATOMS: atom_id res chain seq x y z
N GLY A 1 26.58 1.07 -19.81
CA GLY A 1 26.45 1.28 -18.37
C GLY A 1 26.91 0.07 -17.57
N LEU A 2 27.27 0.29 -16.31
CA LEU A 2 27.66 -0.75 -15.37
C LEU A 2 26.71 -0.72 -14.16
N MET A 3 26.24 -1.88 -13.73
CA MET A 3 25.51 -2.06 -12.48
C MET A 3 26.14 -3.19 -11.67
N VAL A 4 26.29 -2.99 -10.38
CA VAL A 4 26.69 -4.04 -9.44
C VAL A 4 25.53 -4.32 -8.51
N THR A 5 25.09 -5.58 -8.42
CA THR A 5 24.06 -6.03 -7.46
C THR A 5 24.74 -6.83 -6.35
N ASN A 6 24.38 -6.53 -5.10
CA ASN A 6 24.92 -7.25 -3.94
C ASN A 6 23.92 -8.31 -3.48
N GLY A 7 24.16 -9.54 -3.91
CA GLY A 7 23.28 -10.69 -3.73
C GLY A 7 22.16 -10.76 -4.74
N GLN A 8 21.54 -11.94 -4.82
CA GLN A 8 20.38 -12.15 -5.68
C GLN A 8 19.13 -11.51 -5.06
N PRO A 9 18.38 -10.69 -5.79
CA PRO A 9 17.06 -10.20 -5.36
C PRO A 9 16.11 -11.32 -4.95
N LYS A 10 15.11 -11.01 -4.15
CA LYS A 10 14.19 -12.02 -3.60
C LYS A 10 13.36 -12.71 -4.68
N THR A 11 13.00 -11.97 -5.71
CA THR A 11 12.18 -12.47 -6.81
C THR A 11 12.86 -12.20 -8.15
N THR A 12 12.54 -13.00 -9.15
CA THR A 12 12.99 -12.82 -10.53
C THR A 12 12.47 -11.49 -11.10
N ALA A 13 11.24 -11.12 -10.74
CA ALA A 13 10.67 -9.82 -11.11
C ALA A 13 11.49 -8.63 -10.59
N GLU A 14 11.96 -8.68 -9.34
CA GLU A 14 12.86 -7.65 -8.77
C GLU A 14 14.21 -7.60 -9.51
N TYR A 15 14.76 -8.76 -9.84
CA TYR A 15 16.00 -8.85 -10.61
C TYR A 15 15.86 -8.18 -11.97
N ILE A 16 14.80 -8.50 -12.73
CA ILE A 16 14.50 -7.90 -14.03
C ILE A 16 14.32 -6.39 -13.90
N GLN A 17 13.53 -5.93 -12.93
CA GLN A 17 13.27 -4.50 -12.71
C GLN A 17 14.53 -3.70 -12.36
N ALA A 18 15.42 -4.29 -11.57
CA ALA A 18 16.67 -3.65 -11.21
C ALA A 18 17.62 -3.58 -12.43
N THR A 19 17.85 -4.71 -13.08
CA THR A 19 18.85 -4.84 -14.15
C THR A 19 18.42 -4.17 -15.44
N SER A 20 17.12 -4.08 -15.74
CA SER A 20 16.58 -3.39 -16.93
C SER A 20 16.83 -1.87 -16.94
N ARG A 21 17.33 -1.30 -15.87
CA ARG A 21 17.72 0.12 -15.81
C ARG A 21 19.07 0.39 -16.50
N VAL A 22 19.86 -0.65 -16.72
CA VAL A 22 21.16 -0.57 -17.41
C VAL A 22 20.98 -1.04 -18.83
N GLY A 23 21.65 -0.38 -19.76
CA GLY A 23 21.62 -0.80 -21.18
C GLY A 23 20.43 -0.30 -22.00
N ARG A 24 19.72 0.73 -21.56
CA ARG A 24 18.55 1.26 -22.29
C ARG A 24 18.87 1.84 -23.67
N HIS A 25 20.02 2.51 -23.82
CA HIS A 25 20.42 3.17 -25.05
C HIS A 25 21.78 2.67 -25.60
N LYS A 26 22.57 2.02 -24.74
CA LYS A 26 23.88 1.46 -25.09
C LYS A 26 24.03 0.15 -24.33
N PRO A 27 24.89 -0.79 -24.79
CA PRO A 27 25.12 -2.03 -24.06
C PRO A 27 25.44 -1.76 -22.59
N GLY A 28 24.85 -2.56 -21.72
CA GLY A 28 25.04 -2.51 -20.27
C GLY A 28 25.61 -3.80 -19.75
N PHE A 29 26.40 -3.69 -18.69
CA PHE A 29 26.96 -4.82 -17.97
C PHE A 29 26.42 -4.87 -16.56
N VAL A 30 25.96 -6.05 -16.15
CA VAL A 30 25.46 -6.30 -14.79
C VAL A 30 26.40 -7.31 -14.12
N CYS A 31 26.98 -6.92 -13.00
CA CYS A 31 27.80 -7.78 -12.17
C CYS A 31 27.02 -8.13 -10.88
N THR A 32 26.65 -9.39 -10.72
CA THR A 32 26.00 -9.87 -9.50
C THR A 32 27.02 -10.48 -8.57
N VAL A 33 27.21 -9.88 -7.39
CA VAL A 33 28.10 -10.39 -6.34
C VAL A 33 27.28 -11.30 -5.44
N LEU A 34 27.44 -12.60 -5.58
CA LEU A 34 26.71 -13.59 -4.81
C LEU A 34 27.46 -13.91 -3.50
N ASN A 35 26.71 -14.10 -2.43
CA ASN A 35 27.26 -14.42 -1.12
C ASN A 35 27.12 -15.92 -0.85
N TRP A 36 28.23 -16.62 -0.78
CA TRP A 36 28.31 -18.07 -0.54
C TRP A 36 27.63 -18.52 0.76
N SER A 37 27.52 -17.65 1.76
CA SER A 37 26.88 -17.96 3.05
C SER A 37 25.34 -17.89 2.98
N ARG A 38 24.78 -17.42 1.85
CA ARG A 38 23.33 -17.35 1.65
C ARG A 38 22.87 -18.48 0.73
N PRO A 39 22.06 -19.44 1.23
CA PRO A 39 21.63 -20.58 0.43
C PRO A 39 21.03 -20.22 -0.92
N ARG A 40 20.24 -19.11 -0.98
CA ARG A 40 19.66 -18.64 -2.23
C ARG A 40 20.73 -18.16 -3.22
N ASP A 41 21.71 -17.39 -2.76
CA ASP A 41 22.78 -16.89 -3.62
C ASP A 41 23.64 -18.04 -4.14
N LEU A 42 23.89 -19.04 -3.30
CA LEU A 42 24.61 -20.26 -3.70
C LEU A 42 23.83 -21.03 -4.78
N SER A 43 22.53 -21.24 -4.60
CA SER A 43 21.68 -21.89 -5.60
C SER A 43 21.69 -21.16 -6.93
N HIS A 44 21.62 -19.82 -6.92
CA HIS A 44 21.73 -19.02 -8.16
C HIS A 44 23.11 -19.07 -8.80
N TYR A 45 24.16 -19.23 -8.01
CA TYR A 45 25.52 -19.45 -8.53
C TYR A 45 25.61 -20.79 -9.25
N GLU A 46 25.14 -21.85 -8.63
CA GLU A 46 25.19 -23.22 -9.18
C GLU A 46 24.36 -23.38 -10.46
N THR A 47 23.25 -22.63 -10.59
CA THR A 47 22.34 -22.71 -11.73
C THR A 47 22.40 -21.48 -12.63
N PHE A 48 23.47 -20.68 -12.55
CA PHE A 48 23.56 -19.35 -13.16
C PHE A 48 23.22 -19.32 -14.66
N GLU A 49 23.85 -20.18 -15.43
CA GLU A 49 23.67 -20.24 -16.89
C GLU A 49 22.23 -20.64 -17.25
N HIS A 50 21.72 -21.68 -16.62
CA HIS A 50 20.36 -22.16 -16.83
C HIS A 50 19.33 -21.09 -16.44
N TYR A 51 19.50 -20.47 -15.27
CA TYR A 51 18.62 -19.42 -14.79
C TYR A 51 18.55 -18.25 -15.77
N HIS A 52 19.70 -17.77 -16.28
CA HIS A 52 19.73 -16.64 -17.22
C HIS A 52 19.22 -17.00 -18.60
N ALA A 53 19.40 -18.23 -19.06
CA ALA A 53 18.84 -18.71 -20.31
C ALA A 53 17.29 -18.79 -20.29
N THR A 54 16.71 -19.01 -19.09
CA THR A 54 15.28 -19.28 -18.95
C THR A 54 14.56 -18.32 -17.96
N PHE A 55 15.21 -17.25 -17.54
CA PHE A 55 14.77 -16.47 -16.38
C PHE A 55 13.37 -15.84 -16.54
N TYR A 56 12.90 -15.56 -17.75
CA TYR A 56 11.54 -15.10 -17.99
C TYR A 56 10.47 -16.17 -17.67
N GLN A 57 10.85 -17.44 -17.69
CA GLN A 57 9.95 -18.55 -17.29
C GLN A 57 9.81 -18.65 -15.77
N HIS A 58 10.77 -18.09 -15.04
CA HIS A 58 10.80 -18.10 -13.57
C HIS A 58 10.22 -16.85 -12.92
N VAL A 59 9.57 -15.98 -13.72
CA VAL A 59 8.91 -14.79 -13.15
C VAL A 59 7.71 -15.24 -12.32
N GLU A 60 7.79 -14.97 -11.03
CA GLU A 60 6.77 -15.34 -10.07
C GLU A 60 5.50 -14.51 -10.31
N ALA A 61 4.36 -15.19 -10.38
CA ALA A 61 3.06 -14.53 -10.37
C ALA A 61 2.86 -13.83 -9.01
N LEU A 62 2.67 -12.52 -9.03
CA LEU A 62 2.31 -11.80 -7.82
C LEU A 62 0.88 -12.17 -7.45
N SER A 63 0.73 -12.87 -6.34
CA SER A 63 -0.58 -13.12 -5.76
C SER A 63 -1.08 -11.82 -5.11
N VAL A 64 -2.15 -11.27 -5.68
CA VAL A 64 -2.89 -10.16 -5.07
C VAL A 64 -4.13 -10.74 -4.44
N THR A 65 -4.20 -10.68 -3.10
CA THR A 65 -5.43 -11.03 -2.38
C THR A 65 -6.17 -9.74 -2.05
N PRO A 66 -7.20 -9.39 -2.81
CA PRO A 66 -7.98 -8.19 -2.56
C PRO A 66 -8.57 -8.23 -1.14
N PHE A 67 -8.57 -7.08 -0.47
CA PHE A 67 -9.11 -6.95 0.89
C PHE A 67 -8.47 -7.87 1.95
N ALA A 68 -7.24 -8.35 1.71
CA ALA A 68 -6.49 -9.06 2.74
C ALA A 68 -6.42 -8.22 4.03
N PRO A 69 -6.66 -8.81 5.23
CA PRO A 69 -6.80 -8.05 6.47
C PRO A 69 -5.66 -7.08 6.75
N ARG A 70 -4.41 -7.49 6.52
CA ARG A 70 -3.23 -6.64 6.71
C ARG A 70 -3.12 -5.51 5.68
N ALA A 71 -3.57 -5.73 4.44
CA ALA A 71 -3.58 -4.70 3.41
C ALA A 71 -4.65 -3.64 3.72
N VAL A 72 -5.85 -4.08 4.11
CA VAL A 72 -6.94 -3.20 4.54
C VAL A 72 -6.51 -2.38 5.75
N ASP A 73 -5.94 -3.01 6.77
CA ASP A 73 -5.50 -2.33 7.99
C ASP A 73 -4.46 -1.22 7.70
N ARG A 74 -3.55 -1.45 6.77
CA ARG A 74 -2.51 -0.48 6.38
C ARG A 74 -3.01 0.61 5.43
N GLY A 75 -3.93 0.29 4.52
CA GLY A 75 -4.29 1.15 3.39
C GLY A 75 -5.61 1.89 3.55
N LEU A 76 -6.57 1.33 4.29
CA LEU A 76 -7.95 1.82 4.31
C LEU A 76 -8.07 3.29 4.71
N THR A 77 -7.38 3.71 5.76
CA THR A 77 -7.42 5.11 6.22
C THR A 77 -6.93 6.07 5.14
N GLY A 78 -5.87 5.73 4.42
CA GLY A 78 -5.34 6.54 3.32
C GLY A 78 -6.33 6.65 2.16
N VAL A 79 -6.96 5.52 1.79
CA VAL A 79 -8.00 5.49 0.75
C VAL A 79 -9.20 6.33 1.14
N MET A 80 -9.72 6.17 2.36
CA MET A 80 -10.86 6.95 2.85
C MET A 80 -10.55 8.44 2.93
N ALA A 81 -9.35 8.82 3.41
CA ALA A 81 -8.92 10.22 3.44
C ALA A 81 -8.86 10.82 2.03
N SER A 82 -8.36 10.07 1.05
CA SER A 82 -8.32 10.52 -0.35
C SER A 82 -9.73 10.67 -0.92
N LEU A 83 -10.61 9.71 -0.71
CA LEU A 83 -12.00 9.77 -1.18
C LEU A 83 -12.77 10.92 -0.54
N LEU A 84 -12.63 11.15 0.77
CA LEU A 84 -13.25 12.27 1.46
C LEU A 84 -12.77 13.62 0.95
N ARG A 85 -11.48 13.78 0.70
CA ARG A 85 -10.91 15.02 0.13
C ARG A 85 -11.47 15.34 -1.26
N LEU A 86 -11.83 14.33 -2.04
CA LEU A 86 -12.44 14.49 -3.36
C LEU A 86 -13.93 14.85 -3.31
N GLN A 87 -14.60 14.74 -2.14
CA GLN A 87 -16.03 15.07 -2.00
C GLN A 87 -16.31 16.56 -1.92
N GLY A 88 -15.32 17.42 -1.75
CA GLY A 88 -15.51 18.86 -1.74
C GLY A 88 -14.26 19.64 -1.34
N LEU A 89 -14.23 20.91 -1.77
CA LEU A 89 -13.09 21.81 -1.50
C LEU A 89 -12.88 22.06 -0.01
N ASP A 90 -13.94 22.01 0.77
CA ASP A 90 -13.92 22.16 2.23
C ASP A 90 -13.11 21.08 2.95
N LEU A 91 -13.11 19.86 2.39
CA LEU A 91 -12.36 18.73 2.92
C LEU A 91 -10.96 18.60 2.29
N ASN A 92 -10.64 19.35 1.23
CA ASN A 92 -9.40 19.14 0.49
C ASN A 92 -8.17 19.76 1.19
N ALA A 93 -8.30 20.88 1.86
CA ALA A 93 -7.22 21.52 2.60
C ALA A 93 -6.71 20.60 3.74
N ASN A 94 -5.48 20.83 4.21
CA ASN A 94 -4.90 20.01 5.29
C ASN A 94 -5.78 20.00 6.54
N GLU A 95 -6.30 21.15 6.94
CA GLU A 95 -7.15 21.35 8.12
C GLU A 95 -8.59 20.86 7.88
N GLY A 96 -8.95 20.55 6.63
CA GLY A 96 -10.22 19.95 6.25
C GLY A 96 -10.52 18.64 6.97
N ALA A 97 -9.49 17.92 7.41
CA ALA A 97 -9.65 16.71 8.22
C ALA A 97 -10.45 16.96 9.52
N GLY A 98 -10.30 18.15 10.14
CA GLY A 98 -11.02 18.52 11.34
C GLY A 98 -12.49 18.90 11.12
N ARG A 99 -12.93 19.06 9.88
CA ARG A 99 -14.32 19.43 9.54
C ARG A 99 -15.28 18.24 9.55
N LEU A 100 -14.77 17.02 9.50
CA LEU A 100 -15.58 15.82 9.65
C LEU A 100 -15.92 15.60 11.14
N THR A 101 -17.00 16.20 11.61
CA THR A 101 -17.40 16.19 13.02
C THR A 101 -18.57 15.23 13.33
N SER A 102 -19.12 14.55 12.31
CA SER A 102 -20.20 13.59 12.49
C SER A 102 -20.02 12.36 11.60
N ALA A 103 -20.19 11.18 12.17
CA ALA A 103 -20.26 9.94 11.41
C ALA A 103 -21.51 9.85 10.53
N GLY A 104 -22.53 10.68 10.84
CA GLY A 104 -23.74 10.84 10.03
C GLY A 104 -23.57 11.69 8.77
N ASP A 105 -22.41 12.33 8.57
CA ASP A 105 -22.12 13.17 7.42
C ASP A 105 -22.35 12.41 6.10
N PRO A 106 -23.12 12.98 5.15
CA PRO A 106 -23.40 12.34 3.87
C PRO A 106 -22.15 11.94 3.10
N LYS A 107 -21.08 12.74 3.17
CA LYS A 107 -19.79 12.45 2.51
C LYS A 107 -19.12 11.23 3.14
N ALA A 108 -19.12 11.11 4.47
CA ALA A 108 -18.57 9.94 5.17
C ALA A 108 -19.37 8.67 4.84
N LYS A 109 -20.70 8.77 4.81
CA LYS A 109 -21.56 7.64 4.41
C LYS A 109 -21.30 7.22 2.97
N ALA A 110 -21.19 8.16 2.03
CA ALA A 110 -20.91 7.88 0.64
C ALA A 110 -19.55 7.16 0.46
N VAL A 111 -18.52 7.60 1.18
CA VAL A 111 -17.20 6.96 1.13
C VAL A 111 -17.25 5.55 1.73
N THR A 112 -17.92 5.36 2.86
CA THR A 112 -18.10 4.04 3.48
C THR A 112 -18.84 3.08 2.54
N ALA A 113 -19.93 3.55 1.91
CA ALA A 113 -20.68 2.78 0.92
C ALA A 113 -19.82 2.42 -0.31
N SER A 114 -18.98 3.35 -0.78
CA SER A 114 -18.07 3.11 -1.90
C SER A 114 -17.03 2.02 -1.58
N VAL A 115 -16.49 2.02 -0.36
CA VAL A 115 -15.57 0.97 0.10
C VAL A 115 -16.27 -0.39 0.12
N ALA A 116 -17.48 -0.46 0.67
CA ALA A 116 -18.26 -1.69 0.74
C ALA A 116 -18.65 -2.20 -0.67
N ALA A 117 -19.08 -1.31 -1.56
CA ALA A 117 -19.40 -1.65 -2.94
C ALA A 117 -18.19 -2.18 -3.70
N ARG A 118 -17.02 -1.56 -3.50
CA ARG A 118 -15.78 -2.04 -4.12
C ARG A 118 -15.35 -3.40 -3.57
N ALA A 119 -15.51 -3.62 -2.26
CA ALA A 119 -15.23 -4.93 -1.65
C ALA A 119 -16.10 -6.02 -2.27
N TRP A 120 -17.38 -5.76 -2.42
CA TRP A 120 -18.30 -6.67 -3.10
C TRP A 120 -17.91 -6.92 -4.55
N SER A 121 -17.69 -5.87 -5.35
CA SER A 121 -17.39 -5.98 -6.78
C SER A 121 -16.12 -6.77 -7.10
N VAL A 122 -15.20 -6.90 -6.14
CA VAL A 122 -13.91 -7.58 -6.34
C VAL A 122 -13.90 -8.98 -5.76
N SER A 123 -14.59 -9.20 -4.65
CA SER A 123 -14.55 -10.49 -3.93
C SER A 123 -15.79 -11.36 -4.17
N GLU A 124 -16.90 -10.75 -4.57
CA GLU A 124 -18.24 -11.38 -4.67
C GLU A 124 -18.65 -12.13 -3.39
N ALA A 125 -18.06 -11.74 -2.24
CA ALA A 125 -18.26 -12.38 -0.95
C ALA A 125 -18.86 -11.39 0.05
N ALA A 126 -20.06 -11.72 0.57
CA ALA A 126 -20.77 -10.89 1.54
C ALA A 126 -19.92 -10.62 2.79
N ALA A 127 -19.22 -11.62 3.32
CA ALA A 127 -18.37 -11.48 4.49
C ALA A 127 -17.23 -10.47 4.29
N VAL A 128 -16.66 -10.38 3.09
CA VAL A 128 -15.60 -9.39 2.77
C VAL A 128 -16.19 -8.00 2.67
N LYS A 129 -17.35 -7.84 2.03
CA LYS A 129 -18.11 -6.57 1.98
C LYS A 129 -18.43 -6.07 3.37
N ASP A 130 -19.08 -6.91 4.19
CA ASP A 130 -19.53 -6.55 5.53
C ASP A 130 -18.35 -6.17 6.44
N ARG A 131 -17.26 -6.93 6.33
CA ARG A 131 -16.03 -6.62 7.06
C ARG A 131 -15.40 -5.30 6.62
N ALA A 132 -15.35 -5.02 5.31
CA ALA A 132 -14.82 -3.77 4.77
C ALA A 132 -15.67 -2.58 5.21
N GLU A 133 -17.00 -2.72 5.18
CA GLU A 133 -17.93 -1.69 5.65
C GLU A 133 -17.78 -1.42 7.15
N GLN A 134 -17.70 -2.47 7.96
CA GLN A 134 -17.48 -2.35 9.40
C GLN A 134 -16.19 -1.59 9.71
N LEU A 135 -15.08 -1.99 9.07
CA LEU A 135 -13.79 -1.33 9.27
C LEU A 135 -13.83 0.14 8.81
N ALA A 136 -14.52 0.44 7.72
CA ALA A 136 -14.69 1.82 7.25
C ALA A 136 -15.48 2.66 8.28
N LYS A 137 -16.56 2.14 8.84
CA LYS A 137 -17.33 2.79 9.92
C LYS A 137 -16.45 3.03 11.16
N GLU A 138 -15.72 2.02 11.62
CA GLU A 138 -14.79 2.15 12.76
C GLU A 138 -13.74 3.25 12.52
N ARG A 139 -13.25 3.41 11.27
CA ARG A 139 -12.30 4.49 10.92
C ARG A 139 -12.95 5.86 10.92
N VAL A 140 -14.19 5.99 10.43
CA VAL A 140 -14.95 7.25 10.49
C VAL A 140 -15.22 7.64 11.94
N ASP A 141 -15.69 6.73 12.78
CA ASP A 141 -15.98 6.99 14.18
C ASP A 141 -14.73 7.47 14.92
N ARG A 142 -13.62 6.80 14.69
CA ARG A 142 -12.33 7.19 15.27
C ARG A 142 -11.87 8.56 14.77
N TRP A 143 -12.05 8.84 13.48
CA TRP A 143 -11.72 10.13 12.91
C TRP A 143 -12.56 11.25 13.52
N VAL A 144 -13.88 11.08 13.59
CA VAL A 144 -14.81 12.04 14.21
C VAL A 144 -14.44 12.29 15.67
N TYR A 145 -14.15 11.23 16.42
CA TYR A 145 -13.68 11.36 17.80
C TYR A 145 -12.43 12.25 17.91
N GLU A 146 -11.44 12.04 17.06
CA GLU A 146 -10.22 12.85 17.08
C GLU A 146 -10.45 14.28 16.56
N ALA A 147 -11.38 14.48 15.61
CA ALA A 147 -11.74 15.81 15.12
C ALA A 147 -12.48 16.66 16.17
N GLN A 148 -13.27 16.02 17.03
CA GLN A 148 -13.98 16.68 18.13
C GLN A 148 -13.11 16.98 19.34
N LYS A 149 -11.92 16.39 19.42
CA LYS A 149 -11.01 16.54 20.54
C LYS A 149 -10.48 17.97 20.62
N GLY A 150 -10.81 18.68 21.68
CA GLY A 150 -10.38 20.06 21.89
C GLY A 150 -8.85 20.23 21.95
N GLY A 151 -8.40 21.47 21.73
CA GLY A 151 -7.01 21.88 21.93
C GLY A 151 -6.08 21.78 20.71
N ARG A 152 -6.53 21.17 19.57
CA ARG A 152 -5.75 21.10 18.32
C ARG A 152 -6.63 20.83 17.10
N THR A 153 -6.20 21.34 15.95
CA THR A 153 -6.87 21.07 14.66
C THR A 153 -6.32 19.80 14.05
N LEU A 154 -7.20 18.86 13.72
CA LEU A 154 -6.85 17.64 13.01
C LEU A 154 -6.50 17.97 11.55
N GLY A 155 -5.32 17.53 11.11
CA GLY A 155 -4.86 17.67 9.72
C GLY A 155 -4.58 16.32 9.06
N TYR A 156 -4.61 16.28 7.73
CA TYR A 156 -4.17 15.09 6.98
C TYR A 156 -2.68 14.84 7.15
N LYS A 157 -1.89 15.93 7.18
CA LYS A 157 -0.48 15.92 7.56
C LYS A 157 -0.35 16.56 8.94
N GLY A 158 0.05 15.79 9.92
CA GLY A 158 0.42 16.31 11.23
C GLY A 158 1.84 16.87 11.26
N LYS A 159 2.09 17.81 12.14
CA LYS A 159 3.47 18.15 12.53
C LYS A 159 4.01 16.99 13.34
N LYS A 160 5.12 16.39 12.90
CA LYS A 160 5.69 15.14 13.41
C LYS A 160 4.71 13.97 13.21
N ASP A 161 4.43 13.19 14.23
CA ASP A 161 3.70 11.92 14.11
C ASP A 161 2.18 12.03 14.27
N TRP A 162 1.63 13.25 14.32
CA TRP A 162 0.20 13.44 14.51
C TRP A 162 -0.51 13.76 13.20
N SER A 163 -1.22 12.79 12.67
CA SER A 163 -1.98 12.86 11.42
C SER A 163 -3.26 12.01 11.52
N VAL A 164 -4.16 12.14 10.55
CA VAL A 164 -5.35 11.26 10.46
C VAL A 164 -4.95 9.80 10.49
N ARG A 165 -3.88 9.41 9.81
CA ARG A 165 -3.39 8.04 9.80
C ARG A 165 -2.95 7.58 11.20
N SER A 166 -2.09 8.35 11.87
CA SER A 166 -1.65 7.99 13.22
C SER A 166 -2.76 8.08 14.26
N ALA A 167 -3.76 8.96 14.03
CA ALA A 167 -4.91 9.08 14.90
C ALA A 167 -5.91 7.93 14.76
N THR A 168 -6.08 7.39 13.54
CA THR A 168 -7.11 6.38 13.23
C THR A 168 -6.59 4.95 13.17
N ASP A 169 -5.30 4.75 12.93
CA ASP A 169 -4.70 3.42 12.93
C ASP A 169 -4.66 2.86 14.37
N ARG A 170 -4.89 1.57 14.50
CA ARG A 170 -4.77 0.88 15.78
C ARG A 170 -3.32 0.94 16.24
N LYS A 171 -3.10 1.32 17.50
CA LYS A 171 -1.80 1.12 18.13
C LYS A 171 -1.51 -0.39 18.11
N ARG A 172 -0.40 -0.75 17.55
CA ARG A 172 0.14 -2.11 17.61
C ARG A 172 0.73 -2.37 18.99
#